data_467b33943ab6621c941582fc614ca1b7
#
_entry.id   467b33943ab6621c941582fc614ca1b7
#
_cell.length_a   1.000
_cell.length_b   1.000
_cell.length_c   1.000
_cell.angle_alpha   90.00
_cell.angle_beta   90.00
_cell.angle_gamma   90.00
#
_symmetry.space_group_name_H-M   'P 1'
#
loop_
_entity.id
_entity.type
_entity.pdbx_description
1 polymer ?
#
loop_
_entity_poly.entity_id
_entity_poly.type
_entity_poly.pdbx_seq_one_letter_code
_entity_poly.pdbx_strand_id
1 'polypeptide(L)'
;MSKKLKTTTSYIIIGIIFAVVIAGAAIYYAYQEGRKYVTASENGYNMAFFELVDYVQNVETYLAKALISTTPEHGAETLTNVWREASVAQSCLAQLPINSNELENTSKFLNQVSDYSYSLSKKAIGGENLSQEDLNNIKQLHTYSPVSYTHLTLP
;
A
#
# COMPACT_ATOMS: atom_id res chain seq x y z
N MET A 1 -51.25 -23.74 -48.14
CA MET A 1 -49.89 -23.19 -48.10
C MET A 1 -49.67 -22.13 -46.99
N SER A 2 -50.65 -21.36 -46.60
CA SER A 2 -50.54 -20.25 -45.62
C SER A 2 -50.28 -20.63 -44.15
N LYS A 3 -50.75 -21.80 -43.66
CA LYS A 3 -50.55 -22.25 -42.28
C LYS A 3 -49.10 -22.63 -41.92
N LYS A 4 -48.40 -23.30 -42.85
CA LYS A 4 -46.99 -23.72 -42.65
C LYS A 4 -46.05 -22.48 -42.58
N LEU A 5 -46.33 -21.46 -43.34
CA LEU A 5 -45.53 -20.23 -43.34
C LEU A 5 -45.63 -19.47 -42.02
N LYS A 6 -46.84 -19.41 -41.40
CA LYS A 6 -47.04 -18.74 -40.10
C LYS A 6 -46.32 -19.47 -38.94
N THR A 7 -46.29 -20.81 -38.95
CA THR A 7 -45.59 -21.61 -37.94
C THR A 7 -44.07 -21.44 -38.02
N THR A 8 -43.49 -21.43 -39.23
CA THR A 8 -42.05 -21.21 -39.43
C THR A 8 -41.61 -19.84 -38.99
N THR A 9 -42.36 -18.77 -39.31
CA THR A 9 -42.10 -17.42 -38.87
C THR A 9 -42.17 -17.27 -37.34
N SER A 10 -43.12 -18.00 -36.69
CA SER A 10 -43.24 -17.98 -35.21
C SER A 10 -42.01 -18.63 -34.52
N TYR A 11 -41.47 -19.73 -35.06
CA TYR A 11 -40.25 -20.36 -34.50
C TYR A 11 -39.00 -19.46 -34.68
N ILE A 12 -38.91 -18.73 -35.81
CA ILE A 12 -37.82 -17.77 -36.04
C ILE A 12 -37.85 -16.63 -35.02
N ILE A 13 -39.05 -16.08 -34.76
CA ILE A 13 -39.23 -15.01 -33.78
C ILE A 13 -38.86 -15.48 -32.35
N ILE A 14 -39.31 -16.70 -31.96
CA ILE A 14 -38.97 -17.27 -30.68
C ILE A 14 -37.46 -17.48 -30.56
N GLY A 15 -36.78 -17.95 -31.61
CA GLY A 15 -35.33 -18.13 -31.64
C GLY A 15 -34.58 -16.80 -31.46
N ILE A 16 -35.04 -15.73 -32.10
CA ILE A 16 -34.44 -14.39 -31.99
C ILE A 16 -34.62 -13.87 -30.55
N ILE A 17 -35.80 -13.99 -29.98
CA ILE A 17 -36.06 -13.57 -28.56
C ILE A 17 -35.14 -14.33 -27.62
N PHE A 18 -34.99 -15.63 -27.79
CA PHE A 18 -34.13 -16.45 -26.95
C PHE A 18 -32.66 -16.07 -27.08
N ALA A 19 -32.19 -15.76 -28.30
CA ALA A 19 -30.83 -15.27 -28.53
C ALA A 19 -30.58 -13.91 -27.86
N VAL A 20 -31.55 -12.99 -27.91
CA VAL A 20 -31.44 -11.69 -27.25
C VAL A 20 -31.37 -11.83 -25.71
N VAL A 21 -32.18 -12.75 -25.15
CA VAL A 21 -32.14 -13.01 -23.70
C VAL A 21 -30.79 -13.57 -23.26
N ILE A 22 -30.24 -14.51 -24.02
CA ILE A 22 -28.90 -15.09 -23.73
C ILE A 22 -27.82 -14.02 -23.84
N ALA A 23 -27.85 -13.19 -24.88
CA ALA A 23 -26.90 -12.09 -25.05
C ALA A 23 -27.00 -11.07 -23.90
N GLY A 24 -28.20 -10.70 -23.51
CA GLY A 24 -28.47 -9.80 -22.37
C GLY A 24 -27.94 -10.39 -21.03
N ALA A 25 -28.17 -11.68 -20.80
CA ALA A 25 -27.63 -12.38 -19.62
C ALA A 25 -26.09 -12.40 -19.64
N ALA A 26 -25.45 -12.72 -20.78
CA ALA A 26 -24.01 -12.72 -20.90
C ALA A 26 -23.39 -11.35 -20.63
N ILE A 27 -23.97 -10.29 -21.18
CA ILE A 27 -23.53 -8.90 -20.92
C ILE A 27 -23.70 -8.56 -19.43
N TYR A 28 -24.81 -8.93 -18.82
CA TYR A 28 -25.05 -8.67 -17.39
C TYR A 28 -24.01 -9.39 -16.50
N TYR A 29 -23.70 -10.65 -16.77
CA TYR A 29 -22.67 -11.39 -16.05
C TYR A 29 -21.29 -10.79 -16.24
N ALA A 30 -20.90 -10.44 -17.45
CA ALA A 30 -19.64 -9.79 -17.74
C ALA A 30 -19.50 -8.43 -17.02
N TYR A 31 -20.57 -7.63 -17.01
CA TYR A 31 -20.59 -6.35 -16.30
C TYR A 31 -20.47 -6.54 -14.76
N GLN A 32 -21.16 -7.52 -14.19
CA GLN A 32 -21.12 -7.80 -12.76
C GLN A 32 -19.74 -8.32 -12.32
N GLU A 33 -19.09 -9.13 -13.17
CA GLU A 33 -17.75 -9.63 -12.92
C GLU A 33 -16.71 -8.50 -12.98
N GLY A 34 -16.79 -7.63 -13.98
CA GLY A 34 -15.94 -6.45 -14.10
C GLY A 34 -16.03 -5.53 -12.87
N ARG A 35 -17.23 -5.30 -12.34
CA ARG A 35 -17.40 -4.50 -11.11
C ARG A 35 -16.74 -5.12 -9.87
N LYS A 36 -16.74 -6.44 -9.73
CA LYS A 36 -16.07 -7.13 -8.62
C LYS A 36 -14.56 -6.91 -8.66
N TYR A 37 -13.94 -6.94 -9.84
CA TYR A 37 -12.51 -6.67 -9.99
C TYR A 37 -12.15 -5.24 -9.64
N VAL A 38 -12.94 -4.25 -10.07
CA VAL A 38 -12.72 -2.84 -9.72
C VAL A 38 -12.84 -2.63 -8.21
N THR A 39 -13.89 -3.12 -7.58
CA THR A 39 -14.09 -2.99 -6.14
C THR A 39 -13.01 -3.70 -5.33
N ALA A 40 -12.56 -4.88 -5.77
CA ALA A 40 -11.47 -5.60 -5.12
C ALA A 40 -10.14 -4.84 -5.22
N SER A 41 -9.85 -4.22 -6.36
CA SER A 41 -8.68 -3.38 -6.57
C SER A 41 -8.72 -2.11 -5.70
N GLU A 42 -9.85 -1.41 -5.66
CA GLU A 42 -10.04 -0.22 -4.81
C GLU A 42 -9.89 -0.54 -3.32
N ASN A 43 -10.46 -1.67 -2.86
CA ASN A 43 -10.29 -2.12 -1.49
C ASN A 43 -8.83 -2.47 -1.17
N GLY A 44 -8.11 -3.08 -2.11
CA GLY A 44 -6.69 -3.38 -1.97
C GLY A 44 -5.85 -2.11 -1.83
N TYR A 45 -6.12 -1.10 -2.64
CA TYR A 45 -5.41 0.20 -2.57
C TYR A 45 -5.72 0.93 -1.27
N ASN A 46 -6.98 0.96 -0.83
CA ASN A 46 -7.37 1.57 0.43
C ASN A 46 -6.67 0.86 1.61
N MET A 47 -6.63 -0.47 1.61
CA MET A 47 -5.92 -1.23 2.63
C MET A 47 -4.43 -0.91 2.65
N ALA A 48 -3.76 -0.94 1.50
CA ALA A 48 -2.35 -0.61 1.38
C ALA A 48 -2.05 0.84 1.84
N PHE A 49 -2.96 1.77 1.60
CA PHE A 49 -2.83 3.16 2.04
C PHE A 49 -2.93 3.27 3.57
N PHE A 50 -3.93 2.66 4.20
CA PHE A 50 -4.07 2.69 5.66
C PHE A 50 -2.91 1.98 6.35
N GLU A 51 -2.48 0.84 5.83
CA GLU A 51 -1.30 0.14 6.33
C GLU A 51 -0.04 0.99 6.21
N LEU A 52 0.16 1.70 5.08
CA LEU A 52 1.27 2.63 4.89
C LEU A 52 1.28 3.71 5.99
N VAL A 53 0.13 4.32 6.27
CA VAL A 53 -0.01 5.34 7.31
C VAL A 53 0.38 4.78 8.68
N ASP A 54 -0.10 3.60 9.03
CA ASP A 54 0.21 2.94 10.31
C ASP A 54 1.70 2.62 10.43
N TYR A 55 2.32 2.10 9.37
CA TYR A 55 3.76 1.78 9.38
C TYR A 55 4.62 3.05 9.46
N VAL A 56 4.26 4.14 8.78
CA VAL A 56 4.97 5.43 8.90
C VAL A 56 4.88 5.96 10.33
N GLN A 57 3.73 5.85 10.98
CA GLN A 57 3.53 6.24 12.38
C GLN A 57 4.36 5.37 13.34
N ASN A 58 4.47 4.07 13.05
CA ASN A 58 5.34 3.18 13.80
C ASN A 58 6.82 3.57 13.64
N VAL A 59 7.26 3.91 12.43
CA VAL A 59 8.62 4.42 12.17
C VAL A 59 8.91 5.64 13.03
N GLU A 60 8.01 6.63 13.07
CA GLU A 60 8.14 7.81 13.93
C GLU A 60 8.30 7.44 15.38
N THR A 61 7.42 6.57 15.87
CA THR A 61 7.42 6.11 17.28
C THR A 61 8.73 5.40 17.63
N TYR A 62 9.24 4.53 16.76
CA TYR A 62 10.50 3.82 17.00
C TYR A 62 11.72 4.73 16.86
N LEU A 63 11.72 5.71 15.95
CA LEU A 63 12.77 6.73 15.90
C LEU A 63 12.84 7.55 17.20
N ALA A 64 11.69 7.95 17.76
CA ALA A 64 11.63 8.62 19.05
C ALA A 64 12.19 7.74 20.17
N LYS A 65 11.87 6.45 20.18
CA LYS A 65 12.41 5.48 21.16
C LYS A 65 13.92 5.30 20.99
N ALA A 66 14.44 5.28 19.77
CA ALA A 66 15.88 5.15 19.51
C ALA A 66 16.68 6.33 20.09
N LEU A 67 16.11 7.55 20.08
CA LEU A 67 16.75 8.75 20.64
C LEU A 67 16.95 8.69 22.17
N ILE A 68 16.13 7.92 22.88
CA ILE A 68 16.19 7.78 24.34
C ILE A 68 16.78 6.43 24.78
N SER A 69 17.22 5.61 23.85
CA SER A 69 17.90 4.35 24.14
C SER A 69 19.23 4.59 24.84
N THR A 70 19.40 3.98 26.00
CA THR A 70 20.59 4.17 26.85
C THR A 70 21.60 3.05 26.73
N THR A 71 21.23 1.91 26.14
CA THR A 71 22.11 0.74 25.95
C THR A 71 22.17 0.31 24.49
N PRO A 72 23.30 -0.28 24.04
CA PRO A 72 23.45 -0.79 22.69
C PRO A 72 22.38 -1.83 22.33
N GLU A 73 21.99 -2.71 23.26
CA GLU A 73 20.99 -3.76 23.03
C GLU A 73 19.62 -3.16 22.74
N HIS A 74 19.19 -2.18 23.54
CA HIS A 74 17.93 -1.45 23.30
C HIS A 74 17.96 -0.64 22.02
N GLY A 75 19.12 -0.03 21.71
CA GLY A 75 19.36 0.67 20.47
C GLY A 75 19.23 -0.26 19.25
N ALA A 76 19.86 -1.44 19.33
CA ALA A 76 19.83 -2.46 18.28
C ALA A 76 18.40 -2.95 18.01
N GLU A 77 17.65 -3.30 19.06
CA GLU A 77 16.25 -3.75 18.95
C GLU A 77 15.36 -2.67 18.31
N THR A 78 15.44 -1.45 18.86
CA THR A 78 14.62 -0.34 18.41
C THR A 78 14.91 0.04 16.95
N LEU A 79 16.19 0.13 16.56
CA LEU A 79 16.60 0.44 15.19
C LEU A 79 16.26 -0.69 14.22
N THR A 80 16.30 -1.95 14.64
CA THR A 80 15.81 -3.09 13.86
C THR A 80 14.31 -2.97 13.58
N ASN A 81 13.54 -2.52 14.58
CA ASN A 81 12.12 -2.26 14.41
C ASN A 81 11.87 -1.09 13.43
N VAL A 82 12.64 0.02 13.52
CA VAL A 82 12.55 1.11 12.53
C VAL A 82 12.78 0.59 11.11
N TRP A 83 13.86 -0.17 10.91
CA TRP A 83 14.18 -0.77 9.62
C TRP A 83 13.04 -1.63 9.08
N ARG A 84 12.49 -2.51 9.91
CA ARG A 84 11.40 -3.41 9.54
C ARG A 84 10.14 -2.64 9.14
N GLU A 85 9.69 -1.70 9.97
CA GLU A 85 8.49 -0.91 9.72
C GLU A 85 8.64 -0.06 8.44
N ALA A 86 9.81 0.58 8.25
CA ALA A 86 10.11 1.35 7.05
C ALA A 86 10.12 0.47 5.78
N SER A 87 10.66 -0.76 5.86
CA SER A 87 10.67 -1.70 4.73
C SER A 87 9.27 -2.18 4.35
N VAL A 88 8.40 -2.42 5.34
CA VAL A 88 7.00 -2.79 5.08
C VAL A 88 6.23 -1.59 4.52
N ALA A 89 6.42 -0.39 5.07
CA ALA A 89 5.86 0.84 4.53
C ALA A 89 6.19 1.05 3.05
N GLN A 90 7.44 0.79 2.63
CA GLN A 90 7.84 0.82 1.21
C GLN A 90 7.05 -0.19 0.36
N SER A 91 6.80 -1.38 0.90
CA SER A 91 6.04 -2.41 0.20
C SER A 91 4.57 -2.00 0.02
N CYS A 92 3.97 -1.34 1.01
CA CYS A 92 2.63 -0.77 0.91
C CYS A 92 2.59 0.37 -0.10
N LEU A 93 3.58 1.27 -0.07
CA LEU A 93 3.71 2.39 -1.00
C LEU A 93 3.80 1.91 -2.46
N ALA A 94 4.54 0.83 -2.72
CA ALA A 94 4.69 0.25 -4.05
C ALA A 94 3.40 -0.36 -4.62
N GLN A 95 2.39 -0.63 -3.79
CA GLN A 95 1.09 -1.15 -4.20
C GLN A 95 0.12 -0.03 -4.62
N LEU A 96 0.43 1.23 -4.30
CA LEU A 96 -0.44 2.36 -4.61
C LEU A 96 -0.28 2.78 -6.08
N PRO A 97 -1.39 3.02 -6.81
CA PRO A 97 -1.36 3.38 -8.23
C PRO A 97 -1.01 4.85 -8.51
N ILE A 98 -0.32 5.51 -7.58
CA ILE A 98 -0.15 6.96 -7.60
C ILE A 98 1.28 7.33 -8.04
N ASN A 99 1.39 8.08 -9.13
CA ASN A 99 2.62 8.70 -9.61
C ASN A 99 2.65 10.18 -9.21
N SER A 100 2.58 10.49 -7.90
CA SER A 100 2.70 11.87 -7.42
C SER A 100 4.10 12.15 -6.88
N ASN A 101 4.58 13.39 -7.06
CA ASN A 101 5.84 13.86 -6.48
C ASN A 101 5.85 13.74 -4.93
N GLU A 102 4.69 13.74 -4.31
CA GLU A 102 4.53 13.59 -2.86
C GLU A 102 4.91 12.19 -2.39
N LEU A 103 4.49 11.15 -3.13
CA LEU A 103 4.89 9.77 -2.83
C LEU A 103 6.37 9.51 -3.12
N GLU A 104 6.97 10.22 -4.07
CA GLU A 104 8.41 10.13 -4.32
C GLU A 104 9.21 10.62 -3.10
N ASN A 105 8.79 11.70 -2.45
CA ASN A 105 9.43 12.19 -1.23
C ASN A 105 9.26 11.21 -0.07
N THR A 106 8.07 10.63 0.09
CA THR A 106 7.81 9.60 1.10
C THR A 106 8.67 8.35 0.83
N SER A 107 8.79 7.92 -0.42
CA SER A 107 9.64 6.79 -0.80
C SER A 107 11.11 7.06 -0.48
N LYS A 108 11.62 8.24 -0.83
CA LYS A 108 13.00 8.66 -0.50
C LYS A 108 13.24 8.67 1.01
N PHE A 109 12.30 9.22 1.78
CA PHE A 109 12.36 9.24 3.23
C PHE A 109 12.42 7.82 3.81
N LEU A 110 11.49 6.94 3.40
CA LEU A 110 11.45 5.56 3.89
C LEU A 110 12.72 4.77 3.53
N ASN A 111 13.28 4.99 2.33
CA ASN A 111 14.57 4.38 1.93
C ASN A 111 15.70 4.85 2.85
N GLN A 112 15.83 6.16 3.09
CA GLN A 112 16.86 6.71 3.95
C GLN A 112 16.74 6.21 5.39
N VAL A 113 15.52 6.18 5.94
CA VAL A 113 15.26 5.66 7.28
C VAL A 113 15.61 4.19 7.37
N SER A 114 15.18 3.40 6.41
CA SER A 114 15.45 1.95 6.36
C SER A 114 16.94 1.67 6.34
N ASP A 115 17.67 2.24 5.39
CA ASP A 115 19.11 1.98 5.21
C ASP A 115 19.93 2.46 6.40
N TYR A 116 19.62 3.65 6.91
CA TYR A 116 20.34 4.21 8.03
C TYR A 116 20.09 3.42 9.33
N SER A 117 18.83 3.09 9.61
CA SER A 117 18.49 2.30 10.81
C SER A 117 19.08 0.89 10.76
N TYR A 118 19.11 0.25 9.59
CA TYR A 118 19.77 -1.03 9.41
C TYR A 118 21.28 -0.95 9.70
N SER A 119 21.95 0.07 9.18
CA SER A 119 23.38 0.29 9.43
C SER A 119 23.67 0.49 10.92
N LEU A 120 22.89 1.33 11.59
CA LEU A 120 23.05 1.60 13.03
C LEU A 120 22.68 0.40 13.90
N SER A 121 21.65 -0.37 13.52
CA SER A 121 21.30 -1.59 14.27
C SER A 121 22.44 -2.59 14.26
N LYS A 122 23.14 -2.77 13.14
CA LYS A 122 24.31 -3.64 13.06
C LYS A 122 25.47 -3.15 13.96
N LYS A 123 25.70 -1.83 13.98
CA LYS A 123 26.70 -1.22 14.86
C LYS A 123 26.37 -1.50 16.33
N ALA A 124 25.13 -1.31 16.72
CA ALA A 124 24.66 -1.56 18.09
C ALA A 124 24.66 -3.06 18.46
N ILE A 125 24.34 -3.97 17.52
CA ILE A 125 24.47 -5.44 17.73
C ILE A 125 25.94 -5.82 17.96
N GLY A 126 26.89 -5.11 17.35
CA GLY A 126 28.33 -5.26 17.61
C GLY A 126 28.78 -4.76 18.99
N GLY A 127 27.86 -4.23 19.81
CA GLY A 127 28.16 -3.71 21.15
C GLY A 127 28.66 -2.26 21.13
N GLU A 128 28.62 -1.57 19.99
CA GLU A 128 29.04 -0.18 19.88
C GLU A 128 27.90 0.76 20.26
N ASN A 129 28.21 1.77 21.09
CA ASN A 129 27.25 2.85 21.37
C ASN A 129 27.05 3.74 20.14
N LEU A 130 25.85 4.29 20.00
CA LEU A 130 25.57 5.30 19.01
C LEU A 130 26.36 6.57 19.31
N SER A 131 27.01 7.13 18.32
CA SER A 131 27.71 8.40 18.43
C SER A 131 26.73 9.57 18.52
N GLN A 132 27.22 10.75 18.95
CA GLN A 132 26.41 11.96 18.95
C GLN A 132 25.94 12.35 17.55
N GLU A 133 26.74 12.05 16.53
CA GLU A 133 26.39 12.24 15.11
C GLU A 133 25.25 11.29 14.72
N ASP A 134 25.31 10.01 15.09
CA ASP A 134 24.23 9.05 14.87
C ASP A 134 22.91 9.52 15.48
N LEU A 135 22.96 10.01 16.72
CA LEU A 135 21.79 10.54 17.41
C LEU A 135 21.22 11.80 16.74
N ASN A 136 22.08 12.69 16.27
CA ASN A 136 21.66 13.88 15.56
C ASN A 136 20.97 13.52 14.22
N ASN A 137 21.49 12.54 13.50
CA ASN A 137 20.89 12.04 12.25
C ASN A 137 19.54 11.36 12.50
N ILE A 138 19.43 10.53 13.55
CA ILE A 138 18.13 9.95 13.96
C ILE A 138 17.13 11.06 14.30
N LYS A 139 17.56 12.10 15.00
CA LYS A 139 16.72 13.26 15.34
C LYS A 139 16.23 13.99 14.09
N GLN A 140 17.08 14.17 13.09
CA GLN A 140 16.65 14.75 11.81
C GLN A 140 15.61 13.88 11.12
N LEU A 141 15.84 12.57 11.00
CA LEU A 141 14.89 11.63 10.42
C LEU A 141 13.55 11.65 11.17
N HIS A 142 13.58 11.67 12.50
CA HIS A 142 12.37 11.81 13.31
C HIS A 142 11.62 13.12 13.03
N THR A 143 12.34 14.25 12.83
CA THR A 143 11.73 15.55 12.53
C THR A 143 11.06 15.58 11.15
N TYR A 144 11.57 14.82 10.18
CA TYR A 144 10.97 14.70 8.85
C TYR A 144 9.78 13.72 8.78
N SER A 145 9.66 12.80 9.74
CA SER A 145 8.58 11.80 9.78
C SER A 145 7.17 12.41 9.82
N PRO A 146 6.86 13.41 10.70
CA PRO A 146 5.53 14.04 10.75
C PRO A 146 5.15 14.75 9.45
N VAL A 147 6.12 15.32 8.73
CA VAL A 147 5.88 15.98 7.44
C VAL A 147 5.45 14.94 6.39
N SER A 148 6.11 13.79 6.36
CA SER A 148 5.73 12.68 5.48
C SER A 148 4.32 12.15 5.78
N TYR A 149 3.95 12.05 7.06
CA TYR A 149 2.63 11.62 7.50
C TYR A 149 1.52 12.63 7.13
N THR A 150 1.75 13.94 7.32
CA THR A 150 0.76 14.99 6.99
C THR A 150 0.44 15.03 5.50
N HIS A 151 1.43 14.79 4.65
CA HIS A 151 1.22 14.70 3.20
C HIS A 151 0.41 13.47 2.76
N LEU A 152 0.43 12.39 3.55
CA LEU A 152 -0.37 11.19 3.29
C LEU A 152 -1.82 11.31 3.77
N THR A 153 -2.11 12.15 4.76
CA THR A 153 -3.44 12.24 5.40
C THR A 153 -4.28 13.43 4.96
N LEU A 154 -3.73 14.40 4.25
CA LEU A 154 -4.48 15.52 3.68
C LEU A 154 -5.04 15.16 2.31
N PRO A 155 -6.36 15.38 2.08
CA PRO A 155 -7.00 15.19 0.79
C PRO A 155 -6.54 16.19 -0.24
#